data_b636ca5b330ab2459e5dacbec0a78e9e
#
_entry.id   b636ca5b330ab2459e5dacbec0a78e9e
#
_cell.length_a   1.000
_cell.length_b   1.000
_cell.length_c   1.000
_cell.angle_alpha   90.00
_cell.angle_beta   90.00
_cell.angle_gamma   90.00
#
_symmetry.space_group_name_H-M   'P 1'
#
loop_
_entity.id
_entity.type
_entity.pdbx_description
1 polymer ?
#
loop_
_entity_poly.entity_id
_entity_poly.type
_entity_poly.pdbx_seq_one_letter_code
_entity_poly.pdbx_strand_id
1 'polypeptide(L)'
;MKKKIFIAGSGGIGEAAALLLREWCDFELDLILGDISQENLDKARAFVLGGSMKTTSVETVVMPREGLSGEMKAAFESCDCLLDCSPGGQAPKMAGFAKDFGMHYANLTEYVAETDKIIDLAKDASTGFILQTGLAPGFINVLAMSLYKQFVADYGNDKVERIGMKVGALTAHAHAPHFYGFTWSPIGVATEYVKSSRVIRDFEITERPALSDRETIVIGARTYEADLTSGGAADLPDYFAGKARSLDYKTLRYVGHYGWVEQQVAGLPQDERLPDLLEKLMLQAIPSVEDDLVLVHASVDGFDNHGRRRMIEKAYYVEPLEINGKRLRAIQTTTAAPLCESAIQLLRGDRKGVILQSEVDPESFMHGKFVSRVYSIL
;
A
#
# COMPACT_ATOMS: atom_id res chain seq x y z
N MET A 1 -8.35 -25.32 12.66
CA MET A 1 -7.14 -25.10 13.48
C MET A 1 -6.99 -23.62 13.74
N LYS A 2 -6.61 -23.23 14.95
CA LYS A 2 -6.29 -21.86 15.29
C LYS A 2 -5.05 -21.41 14.52
N LYS A 3 -5.08 -20.21 13.94
CA LYS A 3 -3.97 -19.63 13.18
C LYS A 3 -3.19 -18.63 14.01
N LYS A 4 -1.93 -18.41 13.68
CA LYS A 4 -1.09 -17.43 14.36
C LYS A 4 -0.36 -16.56 13.34
N ILE A 5 -0.45 -15.23 13.51
CA ILE A 5 0.18 -14.23 12.64
C ILE A 5 1.22 -13.46 13.45
N PHE A 6 2.42 -13.35 12.90
CA PHE A 6 3.45 -12.43 13.37
C PHE A 6 3.37 -11.12 12.57
N ILE A 7 3.31 -9.99 13.25
CA ILE A 7 3.32 -8.65 12.64
C ILE A 7 4.66 -7.99 13.00
N ALA A 8 5.53 -7.84 12.01
CA ALA A 8 6.82 -7.19 12.17
C ALA A 8 6.67 -5.67 11.95
N GLY A 9 7.02 -4.88 12.97
CA GLY A 9 6.79 -3.44 13.02
C GLY A 9 5.46 -3.10 13.68
N SER A 10 5.52 -2.54 14.90
CA SER A 10 4.36 -2.17 15.73
C SER A 10 4.08 -0.66 15.70
N GLY A 11 4.46 0.01 14.60
CA GLY A 11 4.06 1.39 14.31
C GLY A 11 2.60 1.49 13.88
N GLY A 12 2.20 2.67 13.38
CA GLY A 12 0.78 2.96 13.08
C GLY A 12 0.09 1.97 12.16
N ILE A 13 0.78 1.38 11.17
CA ILE A 13 0.18 0.37 10.28
C ILE A 13 0.11 -1.00 10.97
N GLY A 14 1.17 -1.40 11.68
CA GLY A 14 1.17 -2.68 12.41
C GLY A 14 0.12 -2.76 13.51
N GLU A 15 -0.06 -1.68 14.30
CA GLU A 15 -1.13 -1.63 15.30
C GLU A 15 -2.52 -1.64 14.67
N ALA A 16 -2.71 -0.94 13.52
CA ALA A 16 -3.96 -0.96 12.77
C ALA A 16 -4.25 -2.37 12.23
N ALA A 17 -3.29 -3.02 11.58
CA ALA A 17 -3.43 -4.39 11.09
C ALA A 17 -3.80 -5.36 12.22
N ALA A 18 -3.11 -5.25 13.36
CA ALA A 18 -3.41 -6.08 14.53
C ALA A 18 -4.83 -5.86 15.07
N LEU A 19 -5.30 -4.59 15.16
CA LEU A 19 -6.66 -4.29 15.61
C LEU A 19 -7.70 -4.81 14.61
N LEU A 20 -7.51 -4.57 13.31
CA LEU A 20 -8.41 -5.05 12.27
C LEU A 20 -8.51 -6.58 12.28
N LEU A 21 -7.38 -7.29 12.32
CA LEU A 21 -7.33 -8.74 12.39
C LEU A 21 -8.04 -9.25 13.65
N ARG A 22 -7.73 -8.69 14.81
CA ARG A 22 -8.35 -9.09 16.06
C ARG A 22 -9.86 -8.90 16.03
N GLU A 23 -10.35 -7.76 15.53
CA GLU A 23 -11.78 -7.42 15.58
C GLU A 23 -12.57 -8.08 14.45
N TRP A 24 -12.02 -8.19 13.25
CA TRP A 24 -12.78 -8.59 12.08
C TRP A 24 -12.53 -10.01 11.59
N CYS A 25 -11.44 -10.68 12.01
CA CYS A 25 -11.22 -12.06 11.64
C CYS A 25 -12.38 -12.95 12.10
N ASP A 26 -12.82 -13.89 11.26
CA ASP A 26 -13.97 -14.77 11.48
C ASP A 26 -13.59 -16.20 11.86
N PHE A 27 -12.31 -16.46 12.09
CA PHE A 27 -11.79 -17.71 12.64
C PHE A 27 -10.85 -17.43 13.84
N GLU A 28 -10.50 -18.46 14.57
CA GLU A 28 -9.60 -18.36 15.73
C GLU A 28 -8.20 -17.98 15.29
N LEU A 29 -7.73 -16.85 15.81
CA LEU A 29 -6.45 -16.23 15.45
C LEU A 29 -5.72 -15.79 16.71
N ASP A 30 -4.40 -16.01 16.79
CA ASP A 30 -3.50 -15.36 17.74
C ASP A 30 -2.57 -14.40 17.00
N LEU A 31 -2.16 -13.34 17.69
CA LEU A 31 -1.26 -12.32 17.16
C LEU A 31 0.00 -12.23 17.99
N ILE A 32 1.13 -12.07 17.31
CA ILE A 32 2.42 -11.69 17.93
C ILE A 32 2.87 -10.38 17.27
N LEU A 33 3.06 -9.35 18.08
CA LEU A 33 3.62 -8.07 17.64
C LEU A 33 5.12 -8.08 17.84
N GLY A 34 5.88 -7.81 16.78
CA GLY A 34 7.33 -7.66 16.80
C GLY A 34 7.77 -6.24 16.54
N ASP A 35 8.67 -5.69 17.35
CA ASP A 35 9.28 -4.37 17.14
C ASP A 35 10.65 -4.32 17.81
N ILE A 36 11.52 -3.40 17.37
CA ILE A 36 12.82 -3.16 18.03
C ILE A 36 12.66 -2.37 19.34
N SER A 37 11.51 -1.74 19.57
CA SER A 37 11.19 -0.90 20.72
C SER A 37 10.14 -1.54 21.60
N GLN A 38 10.51 -1.86 22.85
CA GLN A 38 9.57 -2.33 23.85
C GLN A 38 8.45 -1.33 24.12
N GLU A 39 8.76 -0.02 24.09
CA GLU A 39 7.77 1.03 24.29
C GLU A 39 6.69 1.02 23.18
N ASN A 40 7.09 0.83 21.91
CA ASN A 40 6.14 0.70 20.80
C ASN A 40 5.27 -0.56 20.95
N LEU A 41 5.86 -1.67 21.35
CA LEU A 41 5.13 -2.93 21.61
C LEU A 41 4.07 -2.74 22.69
N ASP A 42 4.43 -2.12 23.81
CA ASP A 42 3.50 -1.89 24.92
C ASP A 42 2.34 -0.97 24.51
N LYS A 43 2.63 0.10 23.77
CA LYS A 43 1.61 1.00 23.21
C LYS A 43 0.68 0.29 22.24
N ALA A 44 1.22 -0.40 21.24
CA ALA A 44 0.45 -1.11 20.23
C ALA A 44 -0.40 -2.23 20.86
N ARG A 45 0.16 -3.00 21.79
CA ARG A 45 -0.58 -4.03 22.52
C ARG A 45 -1.74 -3.45 23.32
N ALA A 46 -1.50 -2.36 24.06
CA ALA A 46 -2.56 -1.70 24.83
C ALA A 46 -3.65 -1.11 23.92
N PHE A 47 -3.27 -0.54 22.78
CA PHE A 47 -4.19 -0.04 21.77
C PHE A 47 -5.09 -1.14 21.23
N VAL A 48 -4.50 -2.27 20.77
CA VAL A 48 -5.21 -3.41 20.18
C VAL A 48 -6.14 -4.09 21.21
N LEU A 49 -5.66 -4.30 22.43
CA LEU A 49 -6.48 -4.89 23.51
C LEU A 49 -7.64 -3.98 23.90
N GLY A 50 -7.42 -2.68 23.96
CA GLY A 50 -8.46 -1.70 24.29
C GLY A 50 -9.48 -1.45 23.16
N GLY A 51 -9.16 -1.84 21.92
CA GLY A 51 -10.01 -1.64 20.74
C GLY A 51 -10.81 -2.88 20.32
N SER A 52 -10.75 -3.98 21.06
CA SER A 52 -11.50 -5.19 20.73
C SER A 52 -11.86 -5.98 21.98
N MET A 53 -13.10 -6.46 22.03
CA MET A 53 -13.62 -7.32 23.10
C MET A 53 -13.35 -8.81 22.86
N LYS A 54 -12.75 -9.18 21.72
CA LYS A 54 -12.46 -10.57 21.40
C LYS A 54 -11.33 -11.14 22.28
N THR A 55 -11.33 -12.45 22.44
CA THR A 55 -10.39 -13.18 23.29
C THR A 55 -9.10 -13.59 22.59
N THR A 56 -8.90 -13.16 21.34
CA THR A 56 -7.63 -13.35 20.58
C THR A 56 -6.44 -12.94 21.43
N SER A 57 -5.44 -13.81 21.60
CA SER A 57 -4.23 -13.43 22.31
C SER A 57 -3.39 -12.44 21.50
N VAL A 58 -2.74 -11.51 22.21
CA VAL A 58 -1.81 -10.55 21.63
C VAL A 58 -0.54 -10.59 22.45
N GLU A 59 0.45 -11.31 21.95
CA GLU A 59 1.79 -11.43 22.53
C GLU A 59 2.72 -10.39 21.90
N THR A 60 3.87 -10.16 22.51
CA THR A 60 4.87 -9.19 22.02
C THR A 60 6.26 -9.83 22.05
N VAL A 61 7.08 -9.51 21.05
CA VAL A 61 8.48 -9.97 20.95
C VAL A 61 9.37 -8.80 20.55
N VAL A 62 10.41 -8.52 21.37
CA VAL A 62 11.41 -7.52 21.00
C VAL A 62 12.33 -8.10 19.93
N MET A 63 12.33 -7.47 18.77
CA MET A 63 13.16 -7.85 17.64
C MET A 63 14.56 -7.25 17.77
N PRO A 64 15.63 -8.02 17.62
CA PRO A 64 16.97 -7.47 17.58
C PRO A 64 17.17 -6.67 16.27
N ARG A 65 17.98 -5.60 16.33
CA ARG A 65 18.34 -4.84 15.11
C ARG A 65 19.05 -5.72 14.09
N GLU A 66 19.85 -6.67 14.54
CA GLU A 66 20.57 -7.62 13.71
C GLU A 66 20.35 -9.06 14.22
N GLY A 67 20.37 -10.00 13.27
CA GLY A 67 20.24 -11.42 13.58
C GLY A 67 18.82 -11.85 13.98
N LEU A 68 18.76 -12.92 14.76
CA LEU A 68 17.55 -13.60 15.23
C LEU A 68 17.71 -13.97 16.70
N SER A 69 16.86 -13.47 17.60
CA SER A 69 16.86 -13.87 19.02
C SER A 69 16.18 -15.22 19.21
N GLY A 70 16.45 -15.87 20.36
CA GLY A 70 15.77 -17.12 20.71
C GLY A 70 14.25 -16.98 20.84
N GLU A 71 13.78 -15.85 21.40
CA GLU A 71 12.36 -15.52 21.49
C GLU A 71 11.70 -15.35 20.11
N MET A 72 12.36 -14.59 19.21
CA MET A 72 11.89 -14.36 17.86
C MET A 72 11.85 -15.69 17.07
N LYS A 73 12.86 -16.55 17.23
CA LYS A 73 12.90 -17.88 16.62
C LYS A 73 11.71 -18.72 17.09
N ALA A 74 11.47 -18.83 18.40
CA ALA A 74 10.35 -19.58 18.94
C ALA A 74 8.99 -19.03 18.46
N ALA A 75 8.86 -17.69 18.33
CA ALA A 75 7.68 -17.06 17.78
C ALA A 75 7.46 -17.49 16.31
N PHE A 76 8.48 -17.41 15.46
CA PHE A 76 8.40 -17.78 14.05
C PHE A 76 8.07 -19.27 13.84
N GLU A 77 8.66 -20.17 14.64
CA GLU A 77 8.35 -21.60 14.61
C GLU A 77 6.88 -21.90 14.92
N SER A 78 6.17 -20.98 15.58
CA SER A 78 4.77 -21.13 15.96
C SER A 78 3.78 -20.42 15.03
N CYS A 79 4.26 -19.59 14.08
CA CYS A 79 3.41 -18.75 13.24
C CYS A 79 3.15 -19.35 11.87
N ASP A 80 1.92 -19.12 11.36
CA ASP A 80 1.50 -19.51 10.00
C ASP A 80 1.82 -18.42 8.97
N CYS A 81 1.87 -17.13 9.38
CA CYS A 81 2.04 -16.00 8.49
C CYS A 81 2.84 -14.87 9.15
N LEU A 82 3.66 -14.18 8.37
CA LEU A 82 4.37 -12.97 8.73
C LEU A 82 3.85 -11.80 7.90
N LEU A 83 3.33 -10.76 8.58
CA LEU A 83 3.00 -9.47 7.98
C LEU A 83 4.13 -8.49 8.26
N ASP A 84 4.69 -7.94 7.20
CA ASP A 84 5.81 -7.03 7.30
C ASP A 84 5.35 -5.57 7.18
N CYS A 85 5.28 -4.92 8.33
CA CYS A 85 5.02 -3.47 8.50
C CYS A 85 6.30 -2.72 8.90
N SER A 86 7.47 -3.35 8.77
CA SER A 86 8.76 -2.73 9.04
C SER A 86 9.19 -1.79 7.90
N PRO A 87 10.22 -0.92 8.10
CA PRO A 87 10.75 -0.10 7.02
C PRO A 87 11.15 -0.92 5.80
N GLY A 88 10.79 -0.47 4.59
CA GLY A 88 10.90 -1.23 3.34
C GLY A 88 12.27 -1.85 3.06
N GLY A 89 13.37 -1.22 3.50
CA GLY A 89 14.71 -1.77 3.38
C GLY A 89 14.96 -3.06 4.20
N GLN A 90 14.07 -3.39 5.15
CA GLN A 90 14.14 -4.66 5.92
C GLN A 90 13.35 -5.80 5.24
N ALA A 91 12.55 -5.51 4.23
CA ALA A 91 11.63 -6.47 3.63
C ALA A 91 12.32 -7.75 3.12
N PRO A 92 13.49 -7.73 2.44
CA PRO A 92 14.18 -8.95 2.04
C PRO A 92 14.61 -9.83 3.22
N LYS A 93 14.99 -9.21 4.36
CA LYS A 93 15.35 -9.95 5.59
C LYS A 93 14.12 -10.63 6.19
N MET A 94 13.00 -9.93 6.29
CA MET A 94 11.75 -10.49 6.82
C MET A 94 11.20 -11.60 5.92
N ALA A 95 11.25 -11.42 4.60
CA ALA A 95 10.89 -12.46 3.63
C ALA A 95 11.79 -13.70 3.75
N GLY A 96 13.09 -13.51 3.99
CA GLY A 96 14.03 -14.61 4.28
C GLY A 96 13.59 -15.42 5.49
N PHE A 97 13.28 -14.76 6.59
CA PHE A 97 12.75 -15.46 7.78
C PHE A 97 11.43 -16.19 7.48
N ALA A 98 10.50 -15.56 6.75
CA ALA A 98 9.25 -16.22 6.39
C ALA A 98 9.50 -17.52 5.60
N LYS A 99 10.43 -17.49 4.62
CA LYS A 99 10.83 -18.68 3.85
C LYS A 99 11.45 -19.76 4.75
N ASP A 100 12.44 -19.37 5.58
CA ASP A 100 13.20 -20.30 6.41
C ASP A 100 12.34 -21.02 7.45
N PHE A 101 11.31 -20.33 7.97
CA PHE A 101 10.38 -20.90 8.96
C PHE A 101 9.07 -21.42 8.34
N GLY A 102 8.94 -21.42 7.01
CA GLY A 102 7.77 -21.96 6.32
C GLY A 102 6.48 -21.18 6.58
N MET A 103 6.59 -19.88 6.83
CA MET A 103 5.45 -18.97 7.00
C MET A 103 4.99 -18.40 5.66
N HIS A 104 3.71 -18.11 5.52
CA HIS A 104 3.23 -17.17 4.48
C HIS A 104 3.79 -15.77 4.76
N TYR A 105 3.84 -14.94 3.72
CA TYR A 105 4.41 -13.59 3.82
C TYR A 105 3.57 -12.56 3.06
N ALA A 106 3.37 -11.38 3.64
CA ALA A 106 2.82 -10.22 2.96
C ALA A 106 3.51 -8.95 3.43
N ASN A 107 3.78 -8.02 2.51
CA ASN A 107 4.51 -6.78 2.80
C ASN A 107 3.89 -5.53 2.15
N LEU A 108 4.42 -4.37 2.55
CA LEU A 108 3.98 -3.05 2.15
C LEU A 108 5.03 -2.27 1.33
N THR A 109 6.23 -2.85 1.09
CA THR A 109 7.33 -2.08 0.50
C THR A 109 7.04 -1.65 -0.94
N GLU A 110 7.24 -0.37 -1.23
CA GLU A 110 7.19 0.20 -2.58
C GLU A 110 8.53 0.13 -3.31
N TYR A 111 9.59 -0.29 -2.66
CA TYR A 111 10.95 -0.29 -3.21
C TYR A 111 11.15 -1.43 -4.21
N VAL A 112 11.46 -1.09 -5.46
CA VAL A 112 11.61 -2.05 -6.57
C VAL A 112 12.78 -3.01 -6.31
N ALA A 113 13.95 -2.49 -5.91
CA ALA A 113 15.13 -3.32 -5.69
C ALA A 113 14.96 -4.35 -4.55
N GLU A 114 14.23 -4.00 -3.50
CA GLU A 114 13.89 -4.91 -2.41
C GLU A 114 12.86 -5.93 -2.85
N THR A 115 11.89 -5.53 -3.65
CA THR A 115 10.88 -6.42 -4.23
C THR A 115 11.51 -7.46 -5.14
N ASP A 116 12.44 -7.06 -6.02
CA ASP A 116 13.16 -7.97 -6.92
C ASP A 116 13.96 -9.04 -6.12
N LYS A 117 14.62 -8.63 -5.04
CA LYS A 117 15.32 -9.57 -4.14
C LYS A 117 14.37 -10.59 -3.51
N ILE A 118 13.16 -10.16 -3.13
CA ILE A 118 12.17 -11.07 -2.55
C ILE A 118 11.61 -12.01 -3.62
N ILE A 119 11.38 -11.55 -4.85
CA ILE A 119 10.95 -12.38 -5.97
C ILE A 119 11.96 -13.51 -6.20
N ASP A 120 13.25 -13.17 -6.29
CA ASP A 120 14.31 -14.17 -6.47
C ASP A 120 14.41 -15.16 -5.29
N LEU A 121 14.28 -14.64 -4.07
CA LEU A 121 14.37 -15.43 -2.86
C LEU A 121 13.19 -16.41 -2.73
N ALA A 122 11.96 -15.98 -3.08
CA ALA A 122 10.74 -16.71 -2.75
C ALA A 122 10.10 -17.45 -3.92
N LYS A 123 10.69 -17.43 -5.12
CA LYS A 123 10.14 -18.09 -6.32
C LYS A 123 9.80 -19.58 -6.13
N ASP A 124 10.53 -20.27 -5.27
CA ASP A 124 10.37 -21.70 -4.95
C ASP A 124 9.89 -21.93 -3.51
N ALA A 125 9.35 -20.92 -2.85
CA ALA A 125 8.84 -21.04 -1.50
C ALA A 125 7.66 -22.02 -1.42
N SER A 126 7.60 -22.81 -0.35
CA SER A 126 6.52 -23.76 -0.10
C SER A 126 5.23 -23.11 0.40
N THR A 127 5.28 -21.83 0.73
CA THR A 127 4.19 -20.96 1.18
C THR A 127 4.00 -19.79 0.24
N GLY A 128 2.89 -19.07 0.34
CA GLY A 128 2.59 -17.93 -0.54
C GLY A 128 3.18 -16.61 -0.01
N PHE A 129 3.69 -15.79 -0.93
CA PHE A 129 4.30 -14.48 -0.68
C PHE A 129 3.57 -13.42 -1.51
N ILE A 130 2.61 -12.70 -0.93
CA ILE A 130 1.95 -11.56 -1.58
C ILE A 130 2.77 -10.30 -1.33
N LEU A 131 3.25 -9.69 -2.42
CA LEU A 131 4.14 -8.53 -2.33
C LEU A 131 3.39 -7.24 -2.62
N GLN A 132 3.82 -6.15 -1.97
CA GLN A 132 3.34 -4.79 -2.25
C GLN A 132 1.83 -4.62 -2.02
N THR A 133 1.30 -5.21 -0.94
CA THR A 133 -0.15 -5.29 -0.69
C THR A 133 -0.64 -4.26 0.33
N GLY A 134 -0.33 -2.97 0.11
CA GLY A 134 -0.84 -1.83 0.86
C GLY A 134 -1.97 -1.08 0.14
N LEU A 135 -1.94 0.23 0.27
CA LEU A 135 -2.85 1.14 -0.46
C LEU A 135 -2.36 1.38 -1.89
N ALA A 136 -1.11 1.85 -2.01
CA ALA A 136 -0.40 2.11 -3.26
C ALA A 136 1.10 1.96 -3.00
N PRO A 137 1.72 0.88 -3.44
CA PRO A 137 1.13 -0.24 -4.19
C PRO A 137 0.18 -1.11 -3.36
N GLY A 138 -0.71 -1.84 -4.04
CA GLY A 138 -1.67 -2.77 -3.44
C GLY A 138 -3.10 -2.55 -3.91
N PHE A 139 -3.96 -2.00 -3.06
CA PHE A 139 -5.39 -1.80 -3.37
C PHE A 139 -5.64 -1.13 -4.71
N ILE A 140 -4.92 -0.06 -5.03
CA ILE A 140 -5.09 0.68 -6.30
C ILE A 140 -4.81 -0.21 -7.53
N ASN A 141 -3.83 -1.12 -7.41
CA ASN A 141 -3.45 -2.02 -8.49
C ASN A 141 -4.52 -3.10 -8.72
N VAL A 142 -5.03 -3.69 -7.63
CA VAL A 142 -6.14 -4.66 -7.71
C VAL A 142 -7.42 -4.00 -8.21
N LEU A 143 -7.70 -2.75 -7.82
CA LEU A 143 -8.83 -1.97 -8.35
C LEU A 143 -8.69 -1.75 -9.87
N ALA A 144 -7.51 -1.36 -10.35
CA ALA A 144 -7.25 -1.20 -11.79
C ALA A 144 -7.43 -2.52 -12.55
N MET A 145 -6.95 -3.64 -11.99
CA MET A 145 -7.18 -4.98 -12.54
C MET A 145 -8.67 -5.36 -12.58
N SER A 146 -9.43 -5.02 -11.52
CA SER A 146 -10.89 -5.23 -11.48
C SER A 146 -11.59 -4.48 -12.61
N LEU A 147 -11.28 -3.20 -12.77
CA LEU A 147 -11.86 -2.37 -13.84
C LEU A 147 -11.45 -2.86 -15.23
N TYR A 148 -10.20 -3.28 -15.41
CA TYR A 148 -9.75 -3.86 -16.69
C TYR A 148 -10.51 -5.15 -17.03
N LYS A 149 -10.65 -6.08 -16.07
CA LYS A 149 -11.44 -7.32 -16.28
C LYS A 149 -12.89 -6.99 -16.61
N GLN A 150 -13.50 -6.02 -15.93
CA GLN A 150 -14.85 -5.55 -16.23
C GLN A 150 -14.93 -4.94 -17.64
N PHE A 151 -13.96 -4.08 -18.01
CA PHE A 151 -13.91 -3.47 -19.35
C PHE A 151 -13.88 -4.53 -20.46
N VAL A 152 -13.04 -5.56 -20.30
CA VAL A 152 -12.95 -6.67 -21.25
C VAL A 152 -14.26 -7.45 -21.31
N ALA A 153 -14.87 -7.74 -20.17
CA ALA A 153 -16.16 -8.47 -20.11
C ALA A 153 -17.31 -7.69 -20.77
N ASP A 154 -17.39 -6.37 -20.52
CA ASP A 154 -18.49 -5.53 -20.99
C ASP A 154 -18.34 -5.13 -22.47
N TYR A 155 -17.11 -4.93 -22.96
CA TYR A 155 -16.84 -4.34 -24.27
C TYR A 155 -16.07 -5.23 -25.25
N GLY A 156 -15.57 -6.39 -24.78
CA GLY A 156 -15.00 -7.45 -25.63
C GLY A 156 -13.62 -7.13 -26.20
N ASN A 157 -12.92 -6.08 -25.73
CA ASN A 157 -11.60 -5.70 -26.22
C ASN A 157 -10.59 -5.70 -25.06
N ASP A 158 -9.52 -6.47 -25.22
CA ASP A 158 -8.45 -6.59 -24.23
C ASP A 158 -7.32 -5.56 -24.40
N LYS A 159 -7.32 -4.78 -25.51
CA LYS A 159 -6.44 -3.65 -25.72
C LYS A 159 -7.13 -2.36 -25.32
N VAL A 160 -6.50 -1.61 -24.44
CA VAL A 160 -7.06 -0.36 -23.91
C VAL A 160 -6.16 0.83 -24.21
N GLU A 161 -6.76 2.03 -24.28
CA GLU A 161 -6.01 3.25 -24.53
C GLU A 161 -5.33 3.77 -23.27
N ARG A 162 -6.00 3.67 -22.10
CA ARG A 162 -5.42 4.15 -20.84
C ARG A 162 -5.89 3.35 -19.65
N ILE A 163 -4.95 3.09 -18.74
CA ILE A 163 -5.19 2.69 -17.36
C ILE A 163 -4.61 3.77 -16.45
N GLY A 164 -5.47 4.46 -15.73
CA GLY A 164 -5.08 5.51 -14.79
C GLY A 164 -5.29 5.05 -13.36
N MET A 165 -4.26 5.20 -12.53
CA MET A 165 -4.28 4.90 -11.09
C MET A 165 -3.91 6.15 -10.31
N LYS A 166 -4.74 6.55 -9.35
CA LYS A 166 -4.51 7.78 -8.58
C LYS A 166 -4.84 7.57 -7.11
N VAL A 167 -3.95 7.99 -6.22
CA VAL A 167 -4.17 7.95 -4.77
C VAL A 167 -3.72 9.25 -4.14
N GLY A 168 -4.51 9.78 -3.22
CA GLY A 168 -4.14 10.92 -2.38
C GLY A 168 -4.33 10.61 -0.91
N ALA A 169 -3.25 10.58 -0.13
CA ALA A 169 -3.31 10.71 1.31
C ALA A 169 -3.26 12.23 1.62
N LEU A 170 -4.36 12.76 2.07
CA LEU A 170 -4.63 14.19 2.15
C LEU A 170 -4.97 14.60 3.59
N THR A 171 -4.92 15.88 3.88
CA THR A 171 -5.46 16.45 5.11
C THR A 171 -6.85 17.04 4.88
N ALA A 172 -7.72 16.97 5.89
CA ALA A 172 -8.98 17.69 5.87
C ALA A 172 -8.78 19.23 5.94
N HIS A 173 -7.60 19.68 6.40
CA HIS A 173 -7.28 21.08 6.70
C HIS A 173 -6.05 21.54 5.89
N ALA A 174 -6.19 21.63 4.57
CA ALA A 174 -5.12 22.11 3.70
C ALA A 174 -4.98 23.65 3.75
N HIS A 175 -3.80 24.15 4.09
CA HIS A 175 -3.48 25.56 4.16
C HIS A 175 -2.31 25.96 3.26
N ALA A 176 -2.39 27.16 2.70
CA ALA A 176 -1.26 27.76 1.97
C ALA A 176 -0.03 27.90 2.90
N PRO A 177 1.20 27.84 2.37
CA PRO A 177 1.55 27.73 0.95
C PRO A 177 1.64 26.29 0.43
N HIS A 178 1.70 25.28 1.29
CA HIS A 178 2.01 23.90 0.91
C HIS A 178 0.77 23.03 0.65
N PHE A 179 -0.42 23.40 1.09
CA PHE A 179 -1.69 22.66 0.91
C PHE A 179 -1.60 21.17 1.23
N TYR A 180 -0.80 20.80 2.25
CA TYR A 180 -0.53 19.42 2.64
C TYR A 180 -0.32 19.31 4.15
N GLY A 181 -0.51 18.11 4.70
CA GLY A 181 -0.14 17.69 6.05
C GLY A 181 0.38 16.26 6.00
N PHE A 182 1.44 15.96 6.73
CA PHE A 182 1.96 14.60 6.78
C PHE A 182 0.99 13.68 7.50
N THR A 183 0.60 12.62 6.81
CA THR A 183 -0.26 11.53 7.31
C THR A 183 0.51 10.22 7.45
N TRP A 184 1.65 10.10 6.76
CA TRP A 184 2.53 8.94 6.75
C TRP A 184 4.00 9.37 6.63
N SER A 185 4.90 8.46 6.29
CA SER A 185 6.36 8.64 6.28
C SER A 185 6.83 9.85 5.48
N PRO A 186 7.41 10.89 6.10
CA PRO A 186 7.92 12.05 5.38
C PRO A 186 9.00 11.72 4.33
N ILE A 187 9.91 10.79 4.65
CA ILE A 187 10.94 10.34 3.70
C ILE A 187 10.32 9.57 2.52
N GLY A 188 9.25 8.80 2.75
CA GLY A 188 8.48 8.16 1.68
C GLY A 188 7.92 9.19 0.72
N VAL A 189 7.24 10.22 1.23
CA VAL A 189 6.70 11.33 0.41
C VAL A 189 7.79 12.06 -0.37
N ALA A 190 8.91 12.39 0.26
CA ALA A 190 10.02 13.05 -0.41
C ALA A 190 10.62 12.18 -1.52
N THR A 191 10.75 10.87 -1.28
CA THR A 191 11.26 9.89 -2.25
C THR A 191 10.34 9.79 -3.47
N GLU A 192 9.03 9.72 -3.26
CA GLU A 192 8.04 9.68 -4.33
C GLU A 192 8.14 10.87 -5.29
N TYR A 193 8.48 12.07 -4.79
CA TYR A 193 8.55 13.30 -5.59
C TYR A 193 9.84 13.46 -6.41
N VAL A 194 10.85 12.63 -6.17
CA VAL A 194 12.16 12.79 -6.82
C VAL A 194 12.62 11.57 -7.61
N LYS A 195 12.10 10.39 -7.32
CA LYS A 195 12.45 9.17 -8.07
C LYS A 195 11.58 9.01 -9.32
N SER A 196 12.17 8.44 -10.38
CA SER A 196 11.46 8.11 -11.63
C SER A 196 10.33 7.13 -11.39
N SER A 197 9.30 7.25 -12.23
CA SER A 197 8.13 6.35 -12.28
C SER A 197 8.22 5.44 -13.50
N ARG A 198 7.94 4.15 -13.32
CA ARG A 198 7.70 3.21 -14.42
C ARG A 198 6.28 3.40 -14.93
N VAL A 199 6.16 3.66 -16.22
CA VAL A 199 4.88 3.89 -16.89
C VAL A 199 4.84 3.14 -18.21
N ILE A 200 3.64 3.01 -18.81
CA ILE A 200 3.51 2.60 -20.19
C ILE A 200 3.19 3.84 -21.03
N ARG A 201 3.89 4.01 -22.16
CA ARG A 201 3.57 4.96 -23.23
C ARG A 201 3.73 4.25 -24.57
N ASP A 202 2.73 4.40 -25.43
CA ASP A 202 2.66 3.72 -26.74
C ASP A 202 2.87 2.19 -26.67
N PHE A 203 2.24 1.54 -25.67
CA PHE A 203 2.30 0.10 -25.38
C PHE A 203 3.64 -0.42 -24.83
N GLU A 204 4.62 0.44 -24.62
CA GLU A 204 5.95 0.08 -24.14
C GLU A 204 6.22 0.66 -22.74
N ILE A 205 6.94 -0.12 -21.92
CA ILE A 205 7.40 0.32 -20.62
C ILE A 205 8.48 1.38 -20.80
N THR A 206 8.36 2.47 -20.10
CA THR A 206 9.38 3.53 -20.07
C THR A 206 9.45 4.14 -18.66
N GLU A 207 10.55 4.83 -18.38
CA GLU A 207 10.69 5.64 -17.18
C GLU A 207 10.40 7.10 -17.49
N ARG A 208 9.74 7.76 -16.54
CA ARG A 208 9.49 9.21 -16.57
C ARG A 208 9.93 9.83 -15.25
N PRO A 209 10.50 11.02 -15.26
CA PRO A 209 10.79 11.74 -14.03
C PRO A 209 9.51 11.93 -13.20
N ALA A 210 9.66 11.92 -11.88
CA ALA A 210 8.55 12.37 -11.04
C ALA A 210 8.16 13.83 -11.37
N LEU A 211 6.91 14.20 -11.12
CA LEU A 211 6.32 15.53 -11.32
C LEU A 211 6.46 16.04 -12.78
N SER A 212 6.43 15.16 -13.78
CA SER A 212 6.63 15.50 -15.20
C SER A 212 5.40 15.34 -16.10
N ASP A 213 4.26 14.95 -15.53
CA ASP A 213 3.03 14.70 -16.31
C ASP A 213 1.78 15.09 -15.49
N ARG A 214 1.74 16.36 -15.09
CA ARG A 214 0.66 16.90 -14.25
C ARG A 214 -0.64 17.01 -15.01
N GLU A 215 -1.72 16.56 -14.37
CA GLU A 215 -3.09 16.75 -14.82
C GLU A 215 -3.98 17.29 -13.70
N THR A 216 -5.08 17.92 -14.07
CA THR A 216 -6.15 18.34 -13.16
C THR A 216 -7.31 17.39 -13.28
N ILE A 217 -7.86 16.94 -12.16
CA ILE A 217 -9.01 16.04 -12.10
C ILE A 217 -10.05 16.56 -11.11
N VAL A 218 -11.33 16.34 -11.41
CA VAL A 218 -12.45 16.65 -10.50
C VAL A 218 -13.01 15.33 -9.96
N ILE A 219 -12.97 15.15 -8.66
CA ILE A 219 -13.54 13.99 -7.98
C ILE A 219 -14.42 14.47 -6.82
N GLY A 220 -15.67 14.01 -6.74
CA GLY A 220 -16.60 14.42 -5.68
C GLY A 220 -16.83 15.95 -5.67
N ALA A 221 -16.93 16.59 -6.83
CA ALA A 221 -17.10 18.04 -7.02
C ALA A 221 -15.92 18.89 -6.49
N ARG A 222 -14.76 18.33 -6.20
CA ARG A 222 -13.54 19.02 -5.78
C ARG A 222 -12.43 18.82 -6.82
N THR A 223 -11.67 19.88 -7.07
CA THR A 223 -10.53 19.85 -7.99
C THR A 223 -9.25 19.42 -7.27
N TYR A 224 -8.50 18.53 -7.91
CA TYR A 224 -7.20 18.04 -7.47
C TYR A 224 -6.19 18.14 -8.61
N GLU A 225 -4.92 18.19 -8.26
CA GLU A 225 -3.80 17.92 -9.16
C GLU A 225 -3.33 16.47 -8.96
N ALA A 226 -2.97 15.83 -10.06
CA ALA A 226 -2.34 14.51 -10.05
C ALA A 226 -1.05 14.56 -10.86
N ASP A 227 0.04 14.04 -10.32
CA ASP A 227 1.32 14.00 -11.03
C ASP A 227 2.04 12.68 -10.79
N LEU A 228 2.95 12.32 -11.68
CA LEU A 228 3.73 11.10 -11.58
C LEU A 228 4.55 11.09 -10.29
N THR A 229 4.45 9.99 -9.56
CA THR A 229 5.29 9.70 -8.40
C THR A 229 5.74 8.24 -8.44
N SER A 230 6.88 7.91 -7.82
CA SER A 230 7.42 6.57 -7.88
C SER A 230 6.66 5.56 -7.00
N GLY A 231 6.80 4.28 -7.30
CA GLY A 231 6.45 3.14 -6.43
C GLY A 231 5.03 2.58 -6.59
N GLY A 232 4.01 3.40 -6.85
CA GLY A 232 2.61 2.97 -6.74
C GLY A 232 2.07 2.07 -7.86
N ALA A 233 2.79 1.86 -8.97
CA ALA A 233 2.32 1.05 -10.09
C ALA A 233 2.48 -0.47 -9.89
N ALA A 234 3.29 -0.91 -8.92
CA ALA A 234 3.67 -2.32 -8.71
C ALA A 234 4.19 -2.98 -10.00
N ASP A 235 3.74 -4.20 -10.29
CA ASP A 235 4.07 -4.98 -11.48
C ASP A 235 3.12 -4.71 -12.66
N LEU A 236 2.15 -3.82 -12.54
CA LEU A 236 1.17 -3.60 -13.60
C LEU A 236 1.79 -3.11 -14.93
N PRO A 237 2.87 -2.30 -14.95
CA PRO A 237 3.53 -2.00 -16.22
C PRO A 237 4.00 -3.25 -16.97
N ASP A 238 4.53 -4.27 -16.25
CA ASP A 238 4.97 -5.53 -16.87
C ASP A 238 3.79 -6.35 -17.39
N TYR A 239 2.70 -6.42 -16.63
CA TYR A 239 1.49 -7.14 -17.04
C TYR A 239 0.80 -6.52 -18.24
N PHE A 240 0.76 -5.18 -18.33
CA PHE A 240 0.03 -4.45 -19.36
C PHE A 240 0.87 -4.02 -20.57
N ALA A 241 2.17 -4.31 -20.61
CA ALA A 241 3.00 -4.08 -21.78
C ALA A 241 2.39 -4.76 -23.02
N GLY A 242 2.22 -4.03 -24.11
CA GLY A 242 1.55 -4.48 -25.32
C GLY A 242 0.01 -4.54 -25.26
N LYS A 243 -0.62 -4.35 -24.08
CA LYS A 243 -2.08 -4.36 -23.88
C LYS A 243 -2.65 -2.95 -23.67
N ALA A 244 -1.97 -2.12 -22.92
CA ALA A 244 -2.38 -0.73 -22.68
C ALA A 244 -1.48 0.23 -23.45
N ARG A 245 -2.07 1.19 -24.21
CA ARG A 245 -1.29 2.25 -24.86
C ARG A 245 -0.61 3.13 -23.83
N SER A 246 -1.27 3.40 -22.72
CA SER A 246 -0.73 4.17 -21.61
C SER A 246 -1.20 3.62 -20.26
N LEU A 247 -0.27 3.57 -19.31
CA LEU A 247 -0.53 3.23 -17.91
C LEU A 247 0.34 4.10 -17.03
N ASP A 248 -0.26 4.69 -16.01
CA ASP A 248 0.47 5.44 -14.99
C ASP A 248 -0.19 5.37 -13.62
N TYR A 249 0.67 5.52 -12.60
CA TYR A 249 0.28 5.86 -11.25
C TYR A 249 0.63 7.33 -10.98
N LYS A 250 -0.30 8.06 -10.41
CA LYS A 250 -0.12 9.46 -10.00
C LYS A 250 -0.59 9.68 -8.58
N THR A 251 0.10 10.50 -7.84
CA THR A 251 -0.37 10.92 -6.52
C THR A 251 -1.29 12.13 -6.66
N LEU A 252 -2.44 12.09 -5.95
CA LEU A 252 -3.39 13.22 -5.88
C LEU A 252 -2.97 14.19 -4.78
N ARG A 253 -3.05 15.50 -5.09
CA ARG A 253 -2.83 16.58 -4.14
C ARG A 253 -3.85 17.71 -4.37
N TYR A 254 -4.02 18.57 -3.37
CA TYR A 254 -4.75 19.82 -3.58
C TYR A 254 -3.99 20.73 -4.52
N VAL A 255 -4.74 21.55 -5.27
CA VAL A 255 -4.18 22.51 -6.23
C VAL A 255 -3.20 23.44 -5.54
N GLY A 256 -2.00 23.58 -6.11
CA GLY A 256 -0.92 24.42 -5.62
C GLY A 256 0.17 23.68 -4.83
N HIS A 257 -0.09 22.45 -4.35
CA HIS A 257 0.92 21.69 -3.61
C HIS A 257 2.15 21.38 -4.47
N TYR A 258 1.95 20.90 -5.66
CA TYR A 258 3.07 20.53 -6.54
C TYR A 258 3.91 21.74 -6.96
N GLY A 259 3.28 22.90 -7.19
CA GLY A 259 4.02 24.13 -7.43
C GLY A 259 4.91 24.55 -6.27
N TRP A 260 4.44 24.33 -5.03
CA TRP A 260 5.25 24.54 -3.84
C TRP A 260 6.43 23.53 -3.77
N VAL A 261 6.18 22.24 -4.01
CA VAL A 261 7.23 21.21 -4.00
C VAL A 261 8.31 21.50 -5.05
N GLU A 262 7.94 21.84 -6.26
CA GLU A 262 8.87 22.19 -7.35
C GLU A 262 9.81 23.35 -6.95
N GLN A 263 9.27 24.37 -6.28
CA GLN A 263 10.09 25.48 -5.77
C GLN A 263 11.11 24.99 -4.72
N GLN A 264 10.75 24.03 -3.86
CA GLN A 264 11.69 23.47 -2.89
C GLN A 264 12.78 22.65 -3.59
N VAL A 265 12.40 21.76 -4.52
CA VAL A 265 13.31 20.88 -5.26
C VAL A 265 14.30 21.70 -6.12
N ALA A 266 13.85 22.78 -6.76
CA ALA A 266 14.70 23.63 -7.59
C ALA A 266 15.87 24.26 -6.82
N GLY A 267 15.75 24.43 -5.52
CA GLY A 267 16.80 24.97 -4.64
C GLY A 267 17.78 23.95 -4.08
N LEU A 268 17.59 22.65 -4.39
CA LEU A 268 18.36 21.56 -3.80
C LEU A 268 19.38 20.95 -4.79
N PRO A 269 20.52 20.40 -4.29
CA PRO A 269 21.43 19.59 -5.10
C PRO A 269 20.70 18.40 -5.74
N GLN A 270 20.93 18.17 -7.02
CA GLN A 270 20.32 17.08 -7.80
C GLN A 270 21.23 15.83 -7.74
N ASP A 271 21.38 15.25 -6.56
CA ASP A 271 22.19 14.06 -6.31
C ASP A 271 21.45 13.04 -5.41
N GLU A 272 22.11 11.97 -5.02
CA GLU A 272 21.52 10.89 -4.20
C GLU A 272 20.94 11.34 -2.84
N ARG A 273 21.36 12.51 -2.34
CA ARG A 273 20.87 13.10 -1.08
C ARG A 273 19.55 13.86 -1.25
N LEU A 274 19.07 14.02 -2.48
CA LEU A 274 17.89 14.84 -2.77
C LEU A 274 16.64 14.44 -1.95
N PRO A 275 16.31 13.15 -1.78
CA PRO A 275 15.16 12.75 -0.94
C PRO A 275 15.32 13.22 0.52
N ASP A 276 16.49 13.02 1.12
CA ASP A 276 16.75 13.40 2.52
C ASP A 276 16.73 14.92 2.73
N LEU A 277 17.22 15.66 1.74
CA LEU A 277 17.22 17.12 1.78
C LEU A 277 15.81 17.69 1.61
N LEU A 278 15.03 17.12 0.71
CA LEU A 278 13.63 17.50 0.52
C LEU A 278 12.80 17.14 1.76
N GLU A 279 12.98 15.96 2.35
CA GLU A 279 12.32 15.59 3.61
C GLU A 279 12.56 16.63 4.70
N LYS A 280 13.81 17.02 4.91
CA LYS A 280 14.18 18.03 5.93
C LYS A 280 13.47 19.36 5.71
N LEU A 281 13.39 19.84 4.47
CA LEU A 281 12.67 21.06 4.14
C LEU A 281 11.17 20.91 4.38
N MET A 282 10.60 19.80 3.94
CA MET A 282 9.18 19.52 4.11
C MET A 282 8.81 19.43 5.61
N LEU A 283 9.61 18.77 6.43
CA LEU A 283 9.39 18.67 7.88
C LEU A 283 9.45 20.03 8.61
N GLN A 284 10.20 20.99 8.08
CA GLN A 284 10.22 22.35 8.65
C GLN A 284 8.97 23.16 8.32
N ALA A 285 8.32 22.89 7.20
CA ALA A 285 7.21 23.67 6.68
C ALA A 285 5.84 23.02 6.91
N ILE A 286 5.77 21.68 6.84
CA ILE A 286 4.52 20.91 6.79
C ILE A 286 4.29 20.20 8.13
N PRO A 287 3.15 20.42 8.78
CA PRO A 287 2.83 19.72 10.04
C PRO A 287 2.41 18.27 9.79
N SER A 288 2.61 17.42 10.78
CA SER A 288 1.92 16.14 10.88
C SER A 288 0.46 16.36 11.29
N VAL A 289 -0.46 15.59 10.73
CA VAL A 289 -1.90 15.75 10.96
C VAL A 289 -2.55 14.40 11.32
N GLU A 290 -3.57 14.48 12.19
CA GLU A 290 -4.39 13.34 12.60
C GLU A 290 -5.71 13.27 11.82
N ASP A 291 -6.21 14.40 11.32
CA ASP A 291 -7.41 14.49 10.49
C ASP A 291 -7.04 14.36 9.02
N ASP A 292 -6.81 13.12 8.63
CA ASP A 292 -6.50 12.74 7.26
C ASP A 292 -7.74 12.24 6.51
N LEU A 293 -7.60 12.16 5.21
CA LEU A 293 -8.51 11.45 4.33
C LEU A 293 -7.72 10.79 3.21
N VAL A 294 -8.24 9.69 2.69
CA VAL A 294 -7.64 9.01 1.54
C VAL A 294 -8.63 9.01 0.38
N LEU A 295 -8.16 9.49 -0.76
CA LEU A 295 -8.89 9.48 -2.01
C LEU A 295 -8.21 8.51 -2.97
N VAL A 296 -8.99 7.59 -3.54
CA VAL A 296 -8.53 6.60 -4.51
C VAL A 296 -9.36 6.75 -5.77
N HIS A 297 -8.72 6.77 -6.92
CA HIS A 297 -9.39 6.79 -8.21
C HIS A 297 -8.65 5.91 -9.21
N ALA A 298 -9.38 5.03 -9.88
CA ALA A 298 -8.86 4.27 -11.00
C ALA A 298 -9.81 4.36 -12.20
N SER A 299 -9.25 4.31 -13.40
CA SER A 299 -10.01 4.34 -14.65
C SER A 299 -9.37 3.46 -15.70
N VAL A 300 -10.23 2.88 -16.56
CA VAL A 300 -9.84 2.16 -17.77
C VAL A 300 -10.61 2.77 -18.94
N ASP A 301 -9.90 3.21 -19.96
CA ASP A 301 -10.41 3.86 -21.15
C ASP A 301 -9.94 3.10 -22.39
N GLY A 302 -10.83 2.92 -23.37
CA GLY A 302 -10.51 2.20 -24.61
C GLY A 302 -11.66 2.22 -25.59
N PHE A 303 -11.59 1.32 -26.59
CA PHE A 303 -12.63 1.20 -27.60
C PHE A 303 -13.34 -0.17 -27.48
N ASP A 304 -14.66 -0.16 -27.63
CA ASP A 304 -15.44 -1.41 -27.77
C ASP A 304 -15.22 -2.08 -29.13
N ASN A 305 -15.76 -3.29 -29.32
CA ASN A 305 -15.69 -4.03 -30.57
C ASN A 305 -16.35 -3.33 -31.79
N HIS A 306 -17.06 -2.22 -31.54
CA HIS A 306 -17.67 -1.39 -32.59
C HIS A 306 -16.90 -0.10 -32.85
N GLY A 307 -15.71 0.09 -32.24
CA GLY A 307 -14.86 1.27 -32.36
C GLY A 307 -15.38 2.47 -31.60
N ARG A 308 -16.30 2.33 -30.67
CA ARG A 308 -16.81 3.43 -29.83
C ARG A 308 -15.98 3.53 -28.56
N ARG A 309 -15.59 4.76 -28.20
CA ARG A 309 -14.84 5.00 -26.97
C ARG A 309 -15.68 4.70 -25.74
N ARG A 310 -15.11 4.00 -24.79
CA ARG A 310 -15.70 3.59 -23.52
C ARG A 310 -14.73 3.90 -22.39
N MET A 311 -15.29 4.24 -21.23
CA MET A 311 -14.51 4.42 -20.01
C MET A 311 -15.28 3.82 -18.84
N ILE A 312 -14.55 3.16 -17.96
CA ILE A 312 -15.03 2.73 -16.65
C ILE A 312 -14.11 3.36 -15.62
N GLU A 313 -14.68 3.91 -14.57
CA GLU A 313 -13.93 4.47 -13.46
C GLU A 313 -14.59 4.18 -12.12
N LYS A 314 -13.78 4.20 -11.06
CA LYS A 314 -14.24 4.11 -9.67
C LYS A 314 -13.44 5.04 -8.79
N ALA A 315 -14.13 5.69 -7.86
CA ALA A 315 -13.50 6.50 -6.83
C ALA A 315 -13.97 6.05 -5.44
N TYR A 316 -13.04 6.11 -4.48
CA TYR A 316 -13.30 5.84 -3.06
C TYR A 316 -12.81 7.03 -2.25
N TYR A 317 -13.60 7.39 -1.26
CA TYR A 317 -13.29 8.42 -0.29
C TYR A 317 -13.31 7.78 1.10
N VAL A 318 -12.18 7.77 1.77
CA VAL A 318 -12.03 7.10 3.06
C VAL A 318 -11.63 8.12 4.12
N GLU A 319 -12.41 8.17 5.18
CA GLU A 319 -12.16 8.97 6.38
C GLU A 319 -11.61 8.10 7.52
N PRO A 320 -11.08 8.70 8.59
CA PRO A 320 -10.70 7.97 9.79
C PRO A 320 -11.83 7.09 10.31
N LEU A 321 -11.47 5.89 10.78
CA LEU A 321 -12.42 4.89 11.26
C LEU A 321 -12.32 4.74 12.78
N GLU A 322 -13.46 4.67 13.46
CA GLU A 322 -13.51 4.31 14.87
C GLU A 322 -13.89 2.85 15.07
N ILE A 323 -13.10 2.14 15.85
CA ILE A 323 -13.35 0.75 16.26
C ILE A 323 -13.31 0.69 17.79
N ASN A 324 -14.47 0.48 18.41
CA ASN A 324 -14.65 0.34 19.88
C ASN A 324 -13.93 1.46 20.66
N GLY A 325 -14.06 2.71 20.23
CA GLY A 325 -13.45 3.88 20.87
C GLY A 325 -11.96 4.07 20.55
N LYS A 326 -11.39 3.32 19.60
CA LYS A 326 -10.05 3.55 19.03
C LYS A 326 -10.19 4.16 17.65
N ARG A 327 -9.61 5.33 17.47
CA ARG A 327 -9.56 6.02 16.18
C ARG A 327 -8.34 5.56 15.40
N LEU A 328 -8.57 5.10 14.17
CA LEU A 328 -7.57 4.82 13.16
C LEU A 328 -7.66 5.88 12.06
N ARG A 329 -6.54 6.45 11.68
CA ARG A 329 -6.47 7.39 10.55
C ARG A 329 -6.83 6.69 9.25
N ALA A 330 -7.29 7.45 8.26
CA ALA A 330 -7.65 6.91 6.94
C ALA A 330 -6.46 6.19 6.29
N ILE A 331 -5.25 6.76 6.36
CA ILE A 331 -4.04 6.11 5.83
C ILE A 331 -3.73 4.79 6.54
N GLN A 332 -4.01 4.67 7.83
CA GLN A 332 -3.78 3.43 8.56
C GLN A 332 -4.73 2.33 8.10
N THR A 333 -6.02 2.63 8.02
CA THR A 333 -7.04 1.64 7.63
C THR A 333 -6.92 1.24 6.16
N THR A 334 -6.69 2.20 5.26
CA THR A 334 -6.54 1.94 3.82
C THR A 334 -5.27 1.16 3.48
N THR A 335 -4.23 1.24 4.30
CA THR A 335 -3.01 0.45 4.13
C THR A 335 -3.11 -0.92 4.81
N ALA A 336 -3.67 -0.97 6.03
CA ALA A 336 -3.76 -2.20 6.80
C ALA A 336 -4.83 -3.17 6.28
N ALA A 337 -5.94 -2.69 5.75
CA ALA A 337 -7.02 -3.56 5.28
C ALA A 337 -6.60 -4.47 4.12
N PRO A 338 -5.95 -3.98 3.04
CA PRO A 338 -5.41 -4.82 1.99
C PRO A 338 -4.38 -5.85 2.50
N LEU A 339 -3.50 -5.44 3.42
CA LEU A 339 -2.53 -6.34 4.04
C LEU A 339 -3.21 -7.47 4.81
N CYS A 340 -4.22 -7.15 5.62
CA CYS A 340 -5.03 -8.12 6.37
C CYS A 340 -5.79 -9.04 5.43
N GLU A 341 -6.40 -8.52 4.37
CA GLU A 341 -7.11 -9.33 3.37
C GLU A 341 -6.18 -10.33 2.70
N SER A 342 -4.98 -9.89 2.29
CA SER A 342 -3.94 -10.74 1.73
C SER A 342 -3.52 -11.84 2.69
N ALA A 343 -3.34 -11.53 3.98
CA ALA A 343 -3.05 -12.52 5.01
C ALA A 343 -4.13 -13.60 5.10
N ILE A 344 -5.40 -13.20 5.09
CA ILE A 344 -6.53 -14.13 5.18
C ILE A 344 -6.62 -15.00 3.91
N GLN A 345 -6.37 -14.44 2.73
CA GLN A 345 -6.32 -15.21 1.49
C GLN A 345 -5.20 -16.24 1.49
N LEU A 346 -4.01 -15.87 1.99
CA LEU A 346 -2.88 -16.79 2.14
C LEU A 346 -3.19 -17.92 3.13
N LEU A 347 -3.78 -17.59 4.28
CA LEU A 347 -4.10 -18.59 5.33
C LEU A 347 -5.24 -19.55 4.95
N ARG A 348 -6.10 -19.17 4.01
CA ARG A 348 -7.22 -19.98 3.51
C ARG A 348 -6.92 -20.72 2.22
N GLY A 349 -5.98 -20.20 1.44
CA GLY A 349 -5.60 -20.72 0.14
C GLY A 349 -4.46 -21.74 0.19
N ASP A 350 -4.09 -22.19 -0.97
CA ASP A 350 -2.99 -23.14 -1.19
C ASP A 350 -1.90 -22.59 -2.14
N ARG A 351 -1.98 -21.31 -2.48
CA ARG A 351 -1.01 -20.66 -3.37
C ARG A 351 0.37 -20.60 -2.71
N LYS A 352 1.39 -20.86 -3.51
CA LYS A 352 2.80 -20.93 -3.12
C LYS A 352 3.62 -20.01 -4.00
N GLY A 353 4.84 -19.71 -3.54
CA GLY A 353 5.74 -18.80 -4.24
C GLY A 353 5.25 -17.36 -4.21
N VAL A 354 5.82 -16.55 -5.08
CA VAL A 354 5.51 -15.12 -5.19
C VAL A 354 4.15 -14.91 -5.86
N ILE A 355 3.41 -13.95 -5.35
CA ILE A 355 2.11 -13.51 -5.89
C ILE A 355 2.20 -11.99 -6.03
N LEU A 356 2.24 -11.53 -7.28
CA LEU A 356 2.30 -10.10 -7.62
C LEU A 356 0.88 -9.50 -7.66
N GLN A 357 0.78 -8.18 -7.70
CA GLN A 357 -0.50 -7.49 -7.64
C GLN A 357 -1.40 -7.79 -8.87
N SER A 358 -0.81 -8.03 -10.04
CA SER A 358 -1.55 -8.47 -11.23
C SER A 358 -2.15 -9.88 -11.11
N GLU A 359 -1.65 -10.69 -10.17
CA GLU A 359 -2.06 -12.09 -9.97
C GLU A 359 -3.07 -12.25 -8.82
N VAL A 360 -3.29 -11.21 -8.01
CA VAL A 360 -4.34 -11.21 -6.98
C VAL A 360 -5.69 -11.27 -7.67
N ASP A 361 -6.58 -12.16 -7.20
CA ASP A 361 -7.94 -12.20 -7.75
C ASP A 361 -8.75 -10.99 -7.30
N PRO A 362 -9.12 -10.07 -8.22
CA PRO A 362 -9.77 -8.83 -7.82
C PRO A 362 -11.15 -9.03 -7.21
N GLU A 363 -11.89 -10.03 -7.63
CA GLU A 363 -13.26 -10.26 -7.15
C GLU A 363 -13.24 -10.65 -5.66
N SER A 364 -12.47 -11.69 -5.32
CA SER A 364 -12.36 -12.14 -3.93
C SER A 364 -11.71 -11.08 -3.03
N PHE A 365 -10.73 -10.34 -3.55
CA PHE A 365 -10.04 -9.31 -2.79
C PHE A 365 -10.91 -8.08 -2.50
N MET A 366 -11.58 -7.55 -3.52
CA MET A 366 -12.44 -6.35 -3.37
C MET A 366 -13.67 -6.60 -2.50
N HIS A 367 -14.23 -7.83 -2.53
CA HIS A 367 -15.33 -8.25 -1.67
C HIS A 367 -14.88 -8.83 -0.33
N GLY A 368 -13.58 -8.92 -0.12
CA GLY A 368 -13.00 -9.40 1.13
C GLY A 368 -13.41 -8.54 2.31
N LYS A 369 -13.48 -9.17 3.48
CA LYS A 369 -14.10 -8.58 4.68
C LYS A 369 -13.39 -7.32 5.18
N PHE A 370 -12.07 -7.25 5.02
CA PHE A 370 -11.28 -6.12 5.47
C PHE A 370 -11.36 -4.97 4.47
N VAL A 371 -11.20 -5.26 3.19
CA VAL A 371 -11.24 -4.26 2.11
C VAL A 371 -12.64 -3.64 2.01
N SER A 372 -13.69 -4.45 1.95
CA SER A 372 -15.07 -3.96 1.77
C SER A 372 -15.58 -3.09 2.93
N ARG A 373 -15.01 -3.24 4.13
CA ARG A 373 -15.38 -2.43 5.32
C ARG A 373 -14.70 -1.07 5.37
N VAL A 374 -13.56 -0.94 4.73
CA VAL A 374 -12.76 0.30 4.78
C VAL A 374 -13.06 1.19 3.58
N TYR A 375 -13.20 0.62 2.40
CA TYR A 375 -13.38 1.39 1.19
C TYR A 375 -14.85 1.66 0.88
N SER A 376 -15.26 2.91 1.04
CA SER A 376 -16.60 3.40 0.69
C SER A 376 -16.59 4.06 -0.68
N ILE A 377 -17.61 3.76 -1.51
CA ILE A 377 -17.77 4.37 -2.84
C ILE A 377 -18.31 5.81 -2.67
N LEU A 378 -17.80 6.75 -3.47
CA LEU A 378 -18.32 8.12 -3.58
C LEU A 378 -19.69 8.18 -4.23
#